data_a2fae2f6dd00afa453a7650c3e345392
#
_entry.id   a2fae2f6dd00afa453a7650c3e345392
#
_cell.length_a   1.000
_cell.length_b   1.000
_cell.length_c   1.000
_cell.angle_alpha   90.00
_cell.angle_beta   90.00
_cell.angle_gamma   90.00
#
_symmetry.space_group_name_H-M   'P 1'
#
loop_
_entity.id
_entity.type
_entity.pdbx_description
1 polymer ?
#
loop_
_entity_poly.entity_id
_entity_poly.type
_entity_poly.pdbx_seq_one_letter_code
_entity_poly.pdbx_strand_id
1 'polypeptide(L)'
;HELFLTWLDRIAAFFNQLKTDDGEKVPVLFRPWHEHTGSWFWWGKNLCTPDQYKQLWQLTRSRMDEKKVDNLLYAYSPGTEGIGDVYMERYPGNEYVDLLGVDGYQFGGVAGTDNYIKTLDMMLAFMTEKGKELDKPIALTETGLEALPMSNWWTEVLLPVVEKYPVAYVLVWRNARERDNHFYAPYPGQASAADFVKFYENPKTLFSQDNLNLYK
;
A
#
# COMPACT_ATOMS: atom_id res chain seq x y z
N HIS A 1 2.57 23.41 -14.96
CA HIS A 1 1.55 23.51 -13.90
C HIS A 1 0.14 23.24 -14.44
N GLU A 2 -0.31 23.91 -15.50
CA GLU A 2 -1.65 23.72 -16.09
C GLU A 2 -1.91 22.27 -16.54
N LEU A 3 -0.95 21.64 -17.21
CA LEU A 3 -1.07 20.25 -17.63
C LEU A 3 -1.26 19.31 -16.42
N PHE A 4 -0.54 19.56 -15.34
CA PHE A 4 -0.67 18.77 -14.13
C PHE A 4 -2.06 18.92 -13.49
N LEU A 5 -2.60 20.12 -13.40
CA LEU A 5 -3.97 20.36 -12.93
C LEU A 5 -5.00 19.67 -13.84
N THR A 6 -4.78 19.67 -15.16
CA THR A 6 -5.63 18.93 -16.10
C THR A 6 -5.64 17.43 -15.81
N TRP A 7 -4.50 16.85 -15.43
CA TRP A 7 -4.46 15.43 -15.05
C TRP A 7 -5.19 15.15 -13.73
N LEU A 8 -5.03 16.02 -12.74
CA LEU A 8 -5.78 15.91 -11.49
C LEU A 8 -7.29 16.04 -11.74
N ASP A 9 -7.71 16.92 -12.64
CA ASP A 9 -9.12 17.07 -13.01
C ASP A 9 -9.70 15.81 -13.67
N ARG A 10 -8.91 15.12 -14.49
CA ARG A 10 -9.32 13.84 -15.09
C ARG A 10 -9.46 12.74 -14.03
N ILE A 11 -8.53 12.69 -13.08
CA ILE A 11 -8.57 11.76 -11.95
C ILE A 11 -9.82 12.06 -11.09
N ALA A 12 -10.08 13.32 -10.78
CA ALA A 12 -11.26 13.73 -10.02
C ALA A 12 -12.57 13.36 -10.73
N ALA A 13 -12.63 13.57 -12.05
CA ALA A 13 -13.78 13.18 -12.86
C ALA A 13 -14.01 11.65 -12.84
N PHE A 14 -12.93 10.86 -12.88
CA PHE A 14 -13.00 9.41 -12.75
C PHE A 14 -13.57 9.00 -11.37
N PHE A 15 -13.05 9.53 -10.27
CA PHE A 15 -13.56 9.21 -8.93
C PHE A 15 -15.03 9.58 -8.75
N ASN A 16 -15.47 10.71 -9.28
CA ASN A 16 -16.87 11.13 -9.22
C ASN A 16 -17.82 10.24 -10.04
N GLN A 17 -17.31 9.43 -10.98
CA GLN A 17 -18.06 8.45 -11.75
C GLN A 17 -18.18 7.09 -11.06
N LEU A 18 -17.34 6.81 -10.06
CA LEU A 18 -17.35 5.54 -9.34
C LEU A 18 -18.58 5.48 -8.43
N LYS A 19 -19.63 4.85 -8.92
CA LYS A 19 -20.90 4.67 -8.23
C LYS A 19 -21.39 3.24 -8.39
N THR A 20 -22.15 2.82 -7.40
CA THR A 20 -22.93 1.59 -7.46
C THR A 20 -24.14 1.78 -8.39
N ASP A 21 -24.86 0.70 -8.71
CA ASP A 21 -26.02 0.75 -9.61
C ASP A 21 -27.18 1.61 -9.05
N ASP A 22 -27.26 1.76 -7.73
CA ASP A 22 -28.23 2.63 -7.03
C ASP A 22 -27.74 4.08 -6.85
N GLY A 23 -26.55 4.39 -7.38
CA GLY A 23 -26.02 5.76 -7.47
C GLY A 23 -25.16 6.20 -6.28
N GLU A 24 -24.93 5.33 -5.29
CA GLU A 24 -24.07 5.62 -4.16
C GLU A 24 -22.60 5.66 -4.58
N LYS A 25 -21.82 6.60 -4.05
CA LYS A 25 -20.39 6.71 -4.34
C LYS A 25 -19.61 5.55 -3.72
N VAL A 26 -18.77 4.90 -4.51
CA VAL A 26 -17.88 3.84 -4.04
C VAL A 26 -16.73 4.46 -3.25
N PRO A 27 -16.51 4.09 -1.97
CA PRO A 27 -15.34 4.54 -1.21
C PRO A 27 -14.04 4.03 -1.86
N VAL A 28 -13.05 4.89 -1.95
CA VAL A 28 -11.75 4.57 -2.57
C VAL A 28 -10.62 4.94 -1.62
N LEU A 29 -9.72 4.00 -1.38
CA LEU A 29 -8.45 4.29 -0.74
C LEU A 29 -7.46 4.75 -1.82
N PHE A 30 -7.24 6.05 -1.89
CA PHE A 30 -6.36 6.68 -2.86
C PHE A 30 -4.94 6.81 -2.30
N ARG A 31 -3.98 6.23 -3.00
CA ARG A 31 -2.58 6.17 -2.62
C ARG A 31 -1.71 6.88 -3.67
N PRO A 32 -1.73 8.22 -3.71
CA PRO A 32 -0.89 8.98 -4.63
C PRO A 32 0.56 9.03 -4.15
N TRP A 33 1.50 9.26 -5.07
CA TRP A 33 2.89 9.62 -4.81
C TRP A 33 3.63 8.63 -3.89
N HIS A 34 3.32 7.34 -4.01
CA HIS A 34 3.90 6.26 -3.21
C HIS A 34 5.41 6.08 -3.47
N GLU A 35 6.09 5.32 -2.62
CA GLU A 35 7.50 4.98 -2.73
C GLU A 35 8.45 6.18 -2.94
N HIS A 36 8.07 7.33 -2.39
CA HIS A 36 8.81 8.57 -2.54
C HIS A 36 10.18 8.60 -1.84
N THR A 37 10.48 7.60 -1.02
CA THR A 37 11.79 7.37 -0.40
C THR A 37 12.81 6.80 -1.38
N GLY A 38 12.35 6.17 -2.47
CA GLY A 38 13.15 5.81 -3.63
C GLY A 38 13.34 6.97 -4.61
N SER A 39 13.99 6.69 -5.75
CA SER A 39 14.33 7.71 -6.76
C SER A 39 13.93 7.32 -8.19
N TRP A 40 13.08 6.30 -8.34
CA TRP A 40 12.59 5.84 -9.65
C TRP A 40 11.39 6.63 -10.17
N PHE A 41 10.68 7.35 -9.31
CA PHE A 41 9.62 8.26 -9.69
C PHE A 41 10.09 9.71 -9.67
N TRP A 42 9.50 10.58 -10.51
CA TRP A 42 9.83 12.01 -10.56
C TRP A 42 9.51 12.77 -9.24
N TRP A 43 8.66 12.23 -8.39
CA TRP A 43 8.38 12.73 -7.01
C TRP A 43 9.29 12.11 -5.95
N GLY A 44 10.25 11.27 -6.35
CA GLY A 44 11.13 10.54 -5.47
C GLY A 44 12.21 11.40 -4.83
N LYS A 45 12.92 10.80 -3.87
CA LYS A 45 13.86 11.45 -2.93
C LYS A 45 14.91 12.37 -3.59
N ASN A 46 15.47 11.95 -4.72
CA ASN A 46 16.54 12.70 -5.37
C ASN A 46 16.05 13.74 -6.38
N LEU A 47 14.76 13.76 -6.68
CA LEU A 47 14.16 14.60 -7.73
C LEU A 47 13.17 15.62 -7.17
N CYS A 48 12.74 15.46 -5.94
CA CYS A 48 11.77 16.28 -5.26
C CYS A 48 12.19 16.45 -3.80
N THR A 49 12.32 17.70 -3.33
CA THR A 49 12.64 17.96 -1.91
C THR A 49 11.46 17.56 -1.01
N PRO A 50 11.68 17.35 0.30
CA PRO A 50 10.59 17.10 1.24
C PRO A 50 9.47 18.14 1.17
N ASP A 51 9.80 19.44 1.11
CA ASP A 51 8.81 20.51 1.05
C ASP A 51 8.04 20.51 -0.29
N GLN A 52 8.72 20.26 -1.41
CA GLN A 52 8.08 20.12 -2.71
C GLN A 52 7.13 18.92 -2.74
N TYR A 53 7.51 17.79 -2.11
CA TYR A 53 6.65 16.63 -2.00
C TYR A 53 5.39 16.91 -1.15
N LYS A 54 5.56 17.58 0.01
CA LYS A 54 4.42 17.99 0.85
C LYS A 54 3.47 18.91 0.08
N GLN A 55 4.01 19.89 -0.65
CA GLN A 55 3.21 20.79 -1.50
C GLN A 55 2.48 20.04 -2.61
N LEU A 56 3.14 19.06 -3.26
CA LEU A 56 2.53 18.21 -4.28
C LEU A 56 1.33 17.42 -3.71
N TRP A 57 1.49 16.85 -2.53
CA TRP A 57 0.44 16.12 -1.83
C TRP A 57 -0.75 17.03 -1.47
N GLN A 58 -0.45 18.16 -0.84
CA GLN A 58 -1.45 19.15 -0.43
C GLN A 58 -2.21 19.72 -1.63
N LEU A 59 -1.51 20.03 -2.73
CA LEU A 59 -2.13 20.47 -3.98
C LEU A 59 -3.07 19.39 -4.55
N THR A 60 -2.64 18.12 -4.52
CA THR A 60 -3.47 17.01 -5.00
C THR A 60 -4.75 16.90 -4.18
N ARG A 61 -4.66 16.92 -2.83
CA ARG A 61 -5.81 16.87 -1.95
C ARG A 61 -6.75 18.06 -2.17
N SER A 62 -6.21 19.28 -2.17
CA SER A 62 -7.00 20.51 -2.40
C SER A 62 -7.72 20.48 -3.75
N ARG A 63 -7.07 19.92 -4.79
CA ARG A 63 -7.71 19.81 -6.10
C ARG A 63 -8.87 18.81 -6.12
N MET A 64 -8.75 17.69 -5.41
CA MET A 64 -9.86 16.75 -5.24
C MET A 64 -11.05 17.41 -4.50
N ASP A 65 -10.76 18.18 -3.44
CA ASP A 65 -11.78 18.92 -2.68
C ASP A 65 -12.48 19.99 -3.56
N GLU A 66 -11.74 20.78 -4.34
CA GLU A 66 -12.29 21.74 -5.32
C GLU A 66 -13.22 21.06 -6.34
N LYS A 67 -12.89 19.83 -6.74
CA LYS A 67 -13.69 19.02 -7.68
C LYS A 67 -14.79 18.22 -7.00
N LYS A 68 -15.01 18.43 -5.69
CA LYS A 68 -16.06 17.77 -4.89
C LYS A 68 -15.96 16.24 -4.91
N VAL A 69 -14.73 15.71 -4.87
CA VAL A 69 -14.47 14.29 -4.67
C VAL A 69 -14.47 14.02 -3.18
N ASP A 70 -15.50 13.39 -2.67
CA ASP A 70 -15.78 13.19 -1.24
C ASP A 70 -15.79 11.72 -0.81
N ASN A 71 -15.41 10.82 -1.71
CA ASN A 71 -15.37 9.37 -1.49
C ASN A 71 -13.94 8.80 -1.36
N LEU A 72 -12.95 9.64 -1.03
CA LEU A 72 -11.56 9.23 -0.91
C LEU A 72 -11.09 9.18 0.53
N LEU A 73 -10.33 8.13 0.86
CA LEU A 73 -9.39 8.04 1.96
C LEU A 73 -7.98 8.07 1.39
N TYR A 74 -7.05 8.75 2.05
CA TYR A 74 -5.71 8.97 1.53
C TYR A 74 -4.67 8.14 2.28
N ALA A 75 -3.93 7.30 1.56
CA ALA A 75 -2.85 6.47 2.10
C ALA A 75 -1.47 7.05 1.76
N TYR A 76 -0.69 7.34 2.79
CA TYR A 76 0.72 7.72 2.67
C TYR A 76 1.59 6.48 2.77
N SER A 77 2.38 6.16 1.73
CA SER A 77 3.15 4.92 1.68
C SER A 77 4.55 5.12 1.07
N PRO A 78 5.56 5.39 1.90
CA PRO A 78 6.95 5.29 1.49
C PRO A 78 7.38 3.82 1.25
N GLY A 79 8.49 3.62 0.57
CA GLY A 79 9.18 2.34 0.54
C GLY A 79 9.97 2.07 1.83
N THR A 80 10.52 0.87 1.95
CA THR A 80 11.30 0.44 3.13
C THR A 80 12.64 1.14 3.32
N GLU A 81 13.06 1.97 2.38
CA GLU A 81 14.28 2.79 2.50
C GLU A 81 14.18 3.87 3.58
N GLY A 82 12.97 4.09 4.10
CA GLY A 82 12.65 5.15 5.04
C GLY A 82 12.15 4.65 6.39
N ILE A 83 13.00 4.06 7.23
CA ILE A 83 12.64 3.72 8.62
C ILE A 83 12.90 4.91 9.54
N GLY A 84 12.07 5.08 10.57
CA GLY A 84 12.24 6.11 11.58
C GLY A 84 11.93 7.52 11.06
N ASP A 85 12.79 8.48 11.36
CA ASP A 85 12.56 9.90 11.02
C ASP A 85 12.41 10.12 9.52
N VAL A 86 13.04 9.29 8.67
CA VAL A 86 12.92 9.37 7.21
C VAL A 86 11.48 9.08 6.74
N TYR A 87 10.76 8.21 7.44
CA TYR A 87 9.35 7.97 7.15
C TYR A 87 8.52 9.25 7.26
N MET A 88 8.78 10.06 8.29
CA MET A 88 8.00 11.26 8.58
C MET A 88 8.53 12.52 7.87
N GLU A 89 9.75 12.49 7.31
CA GLU A 89 10.38 13.65 6.67
C GLU A 89 9.49 14.33 5.62
N ARG A 90 8.77 13.50 4.85
CA ARG A 90 7.90 13.92 3.75
C ARG A 90 6.41 13.86 4.08
N TYR A 91 6.08 13.56 5.34
CA TYR A 91 4.68 13.47 5.77
C TYR A 91 3.97 14.81 5.59
N PRO A 92 2.85 14.86 4.82
CA PRO A 92 2.25 16.12 4.40
C PRO A 92 1.44 16.84 5.49
N GLY A 93 1.17 16.16 6.59
CA GLY A 93 0.33 16.62 7.69
C GLY A 93 -0.80 15.67 8.01
N ASN A 94 -1.20 15.64 9.29
CA ASN A 94 -2.17 14.65 9.78
C ASN A 94 -3.58 14.82 9.17
N GLU A 95 -3.93 16.05 8.78
CA GLU A 95 -5.18 16.41 8.13
C GLU A 95 -5.27 15.95 6.66
N TYR A 96 -4.14 15.58 6.06
CA TYR A 96 -4.07 15.16 4.66
C TYR A 96 -4.00 13.65 4.46
N VAL A 97 -3.85 12.87 5.53
CA VAL A 97 -3.61 11.42 5.47
C VAL A 97 -4.61 10.70 6.37
N ASP A 98 -5.19 9.63 5.86
CA ASP A 98 -6.16 8.79 6.58
C ASP A 98 -5.55 7.45 7.00
N LEU A 99 -4.48 6.99 6.31
CA LEU A 99 -3.84 5.71 6.55
C LEU A 99 -2.33 5.81 6.34
N LEU A 100 -1.57 5.20 7.25
CA LEU A 100 -0.12 5.03 7.11
C LEU A 100 0.19 3.69 6.45
N GLY A 101 0.93 3.71 5.35
CA GLY A 101 1.33 2.53 4.58
C GLY A 101 2.84 2.36 4.47
N VAL A 102 3.26 1.20 4.03
CA VAL A 102 4.62 0.91 3.60
C VAL A 102 4.61 -0.07 2.44
N ASP A 103 5.49 0.15 1.47
CA ASP A 103 5.72 -0.77 0.36
C ASP A 103 7.04 -1.52 0.61
N GLY A 104 6.94 -2.82 0.88
CA GLY A 104 8.08 -3.64 1.25
C GLY A 104 8.11 -4.99 0.55
N TYR A 105 9.17 -5.23 -0.24
CA TYR A 105 9.33 -6.45 -1.03
C TYR A 105 10.50 -7.30 -0.54
N GLN A 106 10.37 -8.62 -0.74
CA GLN A 106 11.49 -9.54 -0.55
C GLN A 106 12.37 -9.53 -1.79
N PHE A 107 13.46 -8.77 -1.74
CA PHE A 107 14.49 -8.78 -2.77
C PHE A 107 15.53 -9.87 -2.51
N GLY A 108 16.23 -10.30 -3.57
CA GLY A 108 17.27 -11.34 -3.47
C GLY A 108 16.73 -12.77 -3.39
N GLY A 109 15.47 -13.00 -3.77
CA GLY A 109 14.87 -14.34 -3.78
C GLY A 109 14.85 -14.98 -2.39
N VAL A 110 15.11 -16.28 -2.33
CA VAL A 110 15.15 -17.04 -1.06
C VAL A 110 16.22 -16.53 -0.10
N ALA A 111 17.38 -16.11 -0.60
CA ALA A 111 18.47 -15.61 0.24
C ALA A 111 18.12 -14.29 0.96
N GLY A 112 17.16 -13.54 0.45
CA GLY A 112 16.68 -12.28 1.05
C GLY A 112 15.67 -12.44 2.18
N THR A 113 15.26 -13.65 2.54
CA THR A 113 14.16 -13.90 3.47
C THR A 113 14.39 -13.27 4.85
N ASP A 114 15.53 -13.50 5.47
CA ASP A 114 15.83 -12.98 6.81
C ASP A 114 15.85 -11.44 6.82
N ASN A 115 16.42 -10.85 5.79
CA ASN A 115 16.44 -9.39 5.66
C ASN A 115 15.03 -8.81 5.46
N TYR A 116 14.21 -9.48 4.64
CA TYR A 116 12.81 -9.08 4.44
C TYR A 116 12.02 -9.13 5.74
N ILE A 117 12.07 -10.27 6.45
CA ILE A 117 11.38 -10.45 7.72
C ILE A 117 11.80 -9.36 8.72
N LYS A 118 13.10 -9.15 8.90
CA LYS A 118 13.64 -8.14 9.81
C LYS A 118 13.19 -6.72 9.44
N THR A 119 13.31 -6.36 8.17
CA THR A 119 12.96 -5.02 7.70
C THR A 119 11.46 -4.76 7.84
N LEU A 120 10.63 -5.73 7.44
CA LEU A 120 9.19 -5.61 7.56
C LEU A 120 8.72 -5.52 9.02
N ASP A 121 9.28 -6.35 9.90
CA ASP A 121 9.01 -6.33 11.34
C ASP A 121 9.33 -4.95 11.96
N MET A 122 10.52 -4.40 11.65
CA MET A 122 10.91 -3.06 12.10
C MET A 122 9.97 -1.96 11.59
N MET A 123 9.57 -2.02 10.32
CA MET A 123 8.65 -1.04 9.72
C MET A 123 7.26 -1.10 10.34
N LEU A 124 6.68 -2.29 10.47
CA LEU A 124 5.35 -2.44 11.05
C LEU A 124 5.31 -2.09 12.54
N ALA A 125 6.39 -2.38 13.29
CA ALA A 125 6.53 -1.93 14.67
C ALA A 125 6.54 -0.39 14.75
N PHE A 126 7.38 0.28 13.95
CA PHE A 126 7.43 1.73 13.87
C PHE A 126 6.08 2.34 13.48
N MET A 127 5.44 1.80 12.44
CA MET A 127 4.15 2.28 11.97
C MET A 127 3.05 2.09 13.01
N THR A 128 3.10 1.00 13.79
CA THR A 128 2.14 0.75 14.88
C THR A 128 2.22 1.85 15.94
N GLU A 129 3.42 2.26 16.33
CA GLU A 129 3.59 3.35 17.29
C GLU A 129 3.16 4.70 16.70
N LYS A 130 3.53 4.98 15.46
CA LYS A 130 3.11 6.21 14.77
C LYS A 130 1.61 6.25 14.48
N GLY A 131 1.00 5.12 14.15
CA GLY A 131 -0.44 5.00 13.97
C GLY A 131 -1.20 5.33 15.26
N LYS A 132 -0.73 4.87 16.40
CA LYS A 132 -1.30 5.25 17.72
C LYS A 132 -1.11 6.74 18.01
N GLU A 133 0.09 7.28 17.77
CA GLU A 133 0.40 8.70 18.01
C GLU A 133 -0.47 9.63 17.17
N LEU A 134 -0.71 9.28 15.90
CA LEU A 134 -1.42 10.11 14.92
C LEU A 134 -2.91 9.74 14.77
N ASP A 135 -3.38 8.73 15.50
CA ASP A 135 -4.73 8.17 15.38
C ASP A 135 -5.05 7.73 13.92
N LYS A 136 -4.16 6.88 13.37
CA LYS A 136 -4.28 6.38 11.99
C LYS A 136 -4.13 4.86 11.94
N PRO A 137 -4.96 4.15 11.15
CA PRO A 137 -4.71 2.76 10.81
C PRO A 137 -3.41 2.62 10.01
N ILE A 138 -2.84 1.41 10.06
CA ILE A 138 -1.62 1.07 9.30
C ILE A 138 -1.91 -0.04 8.29
N ALA A 139 -1.14 -0.09 7.20
CA ALA A 139 -1.25 -1.13 6.18
C ALA A 139 0.10 -1.48 5.56
N LEU A 140 0.25 -2.72 5.13
CA LEU A 140 1.29 -3.14 4.18
C LEU A 140 0.75 -2.92 2.77
N THR A 141 1.02 -1.72 2.24
CA THR A 141 0.38 -1.20 1.03
C THR A 141 0.89 -1.83 -0.25
N GLU A 142 2.09 -2.39 -0.23
CA GLU A 142 2.59 -3.32 -1.24
C GLU A 142 3.58 -4.30 -0.63
N THR A 143 3.52 -5.56 -1.07
CA THR A 143 4.51 -6.58 -0.72
C THR A 143 4.57 -7.69 -1.78
N GLY A 144 5.55 -8.57 -1.63
CA GLY A 144 5.64 -9.79 -2.41
C GLY A 144 7.07 -10.33 -2.55
N LEU A 145 7.11 -11.56 -3.03
CA LEU A 145 8.32 -12.25 -3.51
C LEU A 145 8.12 -12.55 -4.99
N GLU A 146 8.90 -11.94 -5.87
CA GLU A 146 8.76 -12.12 -7.31
C GLU A 146 8.94 -13.59 -7.70
N ALA A 147 8.05 -14.09 -8.57
CA ALA A 147 7.99 -15.48 -9.05
C ALA A 147 7.74 -16.55 -7.97
N LEU A 148 7.57 -16.18 -6.72
CA LEU A 148 7.25 -17.09 -5.59
C LEU A 148 8.06 -18.41 -5.60
N PRO A 149 9.42 -18.34 -5.56
CA PRO A 149 10.25 -19.54 -5.59
C PRO A 149 10.19 -20.38 -4.29
N MET A 150 9.56 -19.84 -3.23
CA MET A 150 9.35 -20.52 -1.96
C MET A 150 7.93 -21.09 -1.89
N SER A 151 7.80 -22.40 -1.70
CA SER A 151 6.50 -23.07 -1.63
C SER A 151 5.71 -22.77 -0.35
N ASN A 152 6.34 -22.23 0.69
CA ASN A 152 5.80 -21.95 2.04
C ASN A 152 5.88 -20.46 2.42
N TRP A 153 6.02 -19.57 1.45
CA TRP A 153 6.22 -18.14 1.70
C TRP A 153 5.06 -17.48 2.46
N TRP A 154 3.85 -17.91 2.19
CA TRP A 154 2.65 -17.30 2.75
C TRP A 154 2.52 -17.54 4.25
N THR A 155 2.70 -18.80 4.67
CA THR A 155 2.48 -19.20 6.07
C THR A 155 3.75 -19.14 6.92
N GLU A 156 4.94 -19.21 6.31
CA GLU A 156 6.20 -19.23 7.08
C GLU A 156 7.02 -17.93 6.97
N VAL A 157 6.70 -17.05 6.02
CA VAL A 157 7.43 -15.78 5.84
C VAL A 157 6.50 -14.58 6.09
N LEU A 158 5.43 -14.44 5.32
CA LEU A 158 4.56 -13.26 5.40
C LEU A 158 3.70 -13.24 6.65
N LEU A 159 2.92 -14.30 6.88
CA LEU A 159 1.96 -14.37 7.97
C LEU A 159 2.59 -14.14 9.35
N PRO A 160 3.72 -14.79 9.72
CA PRO A 160 4.31 -14.64 11.04
C PRO A 160 4.77 -13.22 11.38
N VAL A 161 4.97 -12.38 10.36
CA VAL A 161 5.32 -10.98 10.57
C VAL A 161 4.05 -10.13 10.69
N VAL A 162 3.14 -10.23 9.70
CA VAL A 162 1.98 -9.32 9.66
C VAL A 162 0.99 -9.56 10.80
N GLU A 163 0.84 -10.80 11.27
CA GLU A 163 -0.08 -11.15 12.36
C GLU A 163 0.27 -10.54 13.73
N LYS A 164 1.49 -10.03 13.91
CA LYS A 164 1.95 -9.35 15.13
C LYS A 164 1.39 -7.94 15.27
N TYR A 165 0.92 -7.34 14.19
CA TYR A 165 0.62 -5.91 14.09
C TYR A 165 -0.83 -5.68 13.67
N PRO A 166 -1.46 -4.56 14.05
CA PRO A 166 -2.84 -4.23 13.69
C PRO A 166 -2.93 -3.71 12.24
N VAL A 167 -2.49 -4.51 11.29
CA VAL A 167 -2.47 -4.17 9.86
C VAL A 167 -3.89 -4.22 9.31
N ALA A 168 -4.38 -3.10 8.76
CA ALA A 168 -5.72 -3.01 8.21
C ALA A 168 -5.89 -3.84 6.92
N TYR A 169 -4.85 -3.88 6.09
CA TYR A 169 -4.79 -4.76 4.91
C TYR A 169 -3.36 -5.02 4.47
N VAL A 170 -3.20 -6.06 3.66
CA VAL A 170 -1.97 -6.40 2.94
C VAL A 170 -2.30 -6.46 1.45
N LEU A 171 -1.58 -5.72 0.63
CA LEU A 171 -1.67 -5.81 -0.82
C LEU A 171 -0.45 -6.54 -1.37
N VAL A 172 -0.68 -7.63 -2.05
CA VAL A 172 0.35 -8.34 -2.81
C VAL A 172 0.36 -7.84 -4.24
N TRP A 173 1.56 -7.56 -4.78
CA TRP A 173 1.67 -6.97 -6.10
C TRP A 173 1.09 -7.86 -7.21
N ARG A 174 0.93 -7.28 -8.38
CA ARG A 174 0.25 -7.85 -9.53
C ARG A 174 0.94 -9.06 -10.16
N ASN A 175 0.18 -9.86 -10.89
CA ASN A 175 0.69 -10.80 -11.87
C ASN A 175 0.68 -10.15 -13.25
N ALA A 176 1.85 -9.90 -13.83
CA ALA A 176 1.98 -9.28 -15.15
C ALA A 176 1.75 -10.31 -16.27
N ARG A 177 1.00 -9.92 -17.29
CA ARG A 177 0.82 -10.75 -18.49
C ARG A 177 1.91 -10.54 -19.53
N GLU A 178 2.49 -9.35 -19.51
CA GLU A 178 3.45 -8.83 -20.49
C GLU A 178 4.91 -9.13 -20.11
N ARG A 179 5.14 -9.81 -18.97
CA ARG A 179 6.48 -10.01 -18.44
C ARG A 179 6.58 -11.38 -17.77
N ASP A 180 7.46 -12.22 -18.29
CA ASP A 180 7.72 -13.56 -17.75
C ASP A 180 8.25 -13.49 -16.31
N ASN A 181 7.83 -14.41 -15.46
CA ASN A 181 8.22 -14.52 -14.05
C ASN A 181 7.92 -13.30 -13.19
N HIS A 182 7.18 -12.33 -13.70
CA HIS A 182 6.76 -11.15 -12.93
C HIS A 182 5.35 -11.37 -12.37
N PHE A 183 5.27 -12.21 -11.35
CA PHE A 183 4.05 -12.49 -10.61
C PHE A 183 4.35 -12.61 -9.11
N TYR A 184 3.38 -12.21 -8.30
CA TYR A 184 3.50 -12.14 -6.84
C TYR A 184 2.35 -12.87 -6.13
N ALA A 185 1.31 -13.29 -6.84
CA ALA A 185 0.26 -14.14 -6.34
C ALA A 185 0.28 -15.49 -7.05
N PRO A 186 -0.01 -16.62 -6.36
CA PRO A 186 0.03 -17.93 -6.96
C PRO A 186 -1.14 -18.13 -7.96
N TYR A 187 -0.97 -19.07 -8.85
CA TYR A 187 -1.99 -19.54 -9.78
C TYR A 187 -2.08 -21.08 -9.67
N PRO A 188 -3.13 -21.71 -10.21
CA PRO A 188 -3.27 -23.17 -10.16
C PRO A 188 -2.05 -23.91 -10.72
N GLY A 189 -1.43 -24.77 -9.89
CA GLY A 189 -0.20 -25.50 -10.23
C GLY A 189 1.11 -24.80 -9.89
N GLN A 190 1.09 -23.54 -9.43
CA GLN A 190 2.28 -22.86 -8.92
C GLN A 190 2.70 -23.46 -7.56
N ALA A 191 4.00 -23.55 -7.30
CA ALA A 191 4.56 -24.27 -6.14
C ALA A 191 4.01 -23.82 -4.77
N SER A 192 3.70 -22.54 -4.60
CA SER A 192 3.17 -21.99 -3.34
C SER A 192 1.63 -21.99 -3.27
N ALA A 193 0.93 -22.51 -4.27
CA ALA A 193 -0.54 -22.45 -4.31
C ALA A 193 -1.20 -23.16 -3.13
N ALA A 194 -0.68 -24.33 -2.75
CA ALA A 194 -1.19 -25.09 -1.60
C ALA A 194 -0.96 -24.37 -0.26
N ASP A 195 0.14 -23.64 -0.12
CA ASP A 195 0.45 -22.84 1.04
C ASP A 195 -0.41 -21.57 1.11
N PHE A 196 -0.70 -20.97 -0.04
CA PHE A 196 -1.65 -19.85 -0.13
C PHE A 196 -3.06 -20.27 0.31
N VAL A 197 -3.51 -21.49 0.00
CA VAL A 197 -4.79 -21.99 0.50
C VAL A 197 -4.79 -22.06 2.02
N LYS A 198 -3.70 -22.53 2.66
CA LYS A 198 -3.56 -22.52 4.12
C LYS A 198 -3.56 -21.09 4.69
N PHE A 199 -2.92 -20.15 4.00
CA PHE A 199 -2.95 -18.74 4.36
C PHE A 199 -4.37 -18.17 4.25
N TYR A 200 -5.09 -18.50 3.19
CA TYR A 200 -6.50 -18.11 2.98
C TYR A 200 -7.42 -18.67 4.07
N GLU A 201 -7.22 -19.92 4.47
CA GLU A 201 -8.03 -20.60 5.50
C GLU A 201 -7.63 -20.23 6.94
N ASN A 202 -6.58 -19.44 7.12
CA ASN A 202 -6.12 -19.04 8.45
C ASN A 202 -7.12 -18.08 9.11
N PRO A 203 -7.55 -18.31 10.36
CA PRO A 203 -8.54 -17.46 11.04
C PRO A 203 -8.08 -16.02 11.30
N LYS A 204 -6.80 -15.72 11.09
CA LYS A 204 -6.23 -14.36 11.20
C LYS A 204 -6.20 -13.61 9.87
N THR A 205 -6.56 -14.24 8.76
CA THR A 205 -6.64 -13.62 7.44
C THR A 205 -8.10 -13.45 7.03
N LEU A 206 -8.40 -12.34 6.35
CA LEU A 206 -9.73 -12.04 5.83
C LEU A 206 -9.62 -11.72 4.34
N PHE A 207 -10.48 -12.34 3.56
CA PHE A 207 -10.60 -12.10 2.13
C PHE A 207 -11.99 -11.58 1.78
N SER A 208 -12.15 -11.02 0.59
CA SER A 208 -13.42 -10.42 0.16
C SER A 208 -14.64 -11.35 0.20
N GLN A 209 -14.40 -12.66 0.15
CA GLN A 209 -15.46 -13.68 0.23
C GLN A 209 -15.87 -14.04 1.66
N ASP A 210 -15.10 -13.65 2.67
CA ASP A 210 -15.39 -13.96 4.08
C ASP A 210 -16.57 -13.16 4.64
N ASN A 211 -17.22 -12.45 3.76
CA ASN A 211 -18.51 -11.82 3.91
C ASN A 211 -18.71 -11.08 5.22
N LEU A 212 -17.92 -10.10 5.37
CA LEU A 212 -17.97 -9.29 6.56
C LEU A 212 -19.17 -8.37 6.49
N ASN A 213 -20.15 -8.63 7.35
CA ASN A 213 -21.22 -7.68 7.63
C ASN A 213 -20.63 -6.42 8.30
N LEU A 214 -19.69 -5.75 7.63
CA LEU A 214 -18.99 -4.57 8.12
C LEU A 214 -19.89 -3.36 8.31
N TYR A 215 -21.12 -3.42 7.77
CA TYR A 215 -22.10 -2.33 7.75
C TYR A 215 -23.39 -2.67 8.49
N LYS A 216 -23.31 -3.57 9.48
CA LYS A 216 -24.44 -3.82 10.39
C LYS A 216 -24.36 -2.99 11.63
#